data_b83bc0f83f16e38248ea9d7b517139f2
#
_entry.id   b83bc0f83f16e38248ea9d7b517139f2
#
_cell.length_a   1.000
_cell.length_b   1.000
_cell.length_c   1.000
_cell.angle_alpha   90.00
_cell.angle_beta   90.00
_cell.angle_gamma   90.00
#
_symmetry.space_group_name_H-M   'P 1'
#
loop_
_entity.id
_entity.type
_entity.pdbx_description
1 polymer ?
#
loop_
_entity_poly.entity_id
_entity_poly.type
_entity_poly.pdbx_seq_one_letter_code
_entity_poly.pdbx_strand_id
1 'polypeptide(L)'
;MEKNQKTKLIFLDYDGVVNNLVFHTIDGEPDFYYRPLNEYSGLDRQVNDFQAVAWLNKICREFNCKIVVTSTWRGRDDYADCLYRAGFKGEIIGRTPWLGTKRGKEIFVWLNKEENQNIVKDIDDFIILDDDADMEMYMSHLIQTNTYRGLGFEEYQKICKRWEGDKNEQISEKSENKIKRTSI
;
A
#
# COMPACT_ATOMS: atom_id res chain seq x y z
N MET A 1 22.39 11.54 15.20
CA MET A 1 22.14 10.10 15.14
C MET A 1 20.81 9.94 14.45
N GLU A 2 20.80 9.52 13.19
CA GLU A 2 19.57 9.16 12.49
C GLU A 2 18.93 8.00 13.26
N LYS A 3 17.68 8.18 13.71
CA LYS A 3 16.88 7.09 14.24
C LYS A 3 16.73 6.09 13.09
N ASN A 4 17.29 4.91 13.24
CA ASN A 4 17.10 3.81 12.32
C ASN A 4 15.60 3.48 12.29
N GLN A 5 14.86 4.14 11.41
CA GLN A 5 13.41 3.95 11.27
C GLN A 5 13.22 2.60 10.62
N LYS A 6 12.61 1.67 11.35
CA LYS A 6 12.27 0.35 10.82
C LYS A 6 11.40 0.48 9.58
N THR A 7 11.55 -0.44 8.66
CA THR A 7 10.79 -0.47 7.41
C THR A 7 9.34 -0.91 7.66
N LYS A 8 8.40 -0.24 7.03
CA LYS A 8 7.00 -0.64 6.95
C LYS A 8 6.74 -1.29 5.60
N LEU A 9 5.70 -2.12 5.50
CA LEU A 9 5.33 -2.76 4.25
C LEU A 9 3.90 -2.39 3.85
N ILE A 10 3.68 -2.17 2.56
CA ILE A 10 2.36 -1.96 1.99
C ILE A 10 2.11 -3.05 0.95
N PHE A 11 1.10 -3.88 1.19
CA PHE A 11 0.52 -4.73 0.17
C PHE A 11 -0.48 -3.89 -0.61
N LEU A 12 -0.20 -3.65 -1.89
CA LEU A 12 -0.89 -2.66 -2.71
C LEU A 12 -1.71 -3.32 -3.81
N ASP A 13 -3.02 -3.09 -3.81
CA ASP A 13 -3.83 -3.25 -5.00
C ASP A 13 -3.77 -1.99 -5.88
N TYR A 14 -4.15 -2.10 -7.15
CA TYR A 14 -4.15 -0.98 -8.09
C TYR A 14 -5.56 -0.46 -8.36
N ASP A 15 -6.45 -1.36 -8.79
CA ASP A 15 -7.83 -0.99 -9.11
C ASP A 15 -8.56 -0.59 -7.82
N GLY A 16 -9.30 0.51 -7.85
CA GLY A 16 -9.92 1.06 -6.65
C GLY A 16 -8.96 1.68 -5.62
N VAL A 17 -7.64 1.68 -5.84
CA VAL A 17 -6.64 2.29 -4.94
C VAL A 17 -5.88 3.41 -5.65
N VAL A 18 -5.00 3.07 -6.59
CA VAL A 18 -4.22 4.04 -7.39
C VAL A 18 -4.77 4.21 -8.81
N ASN A 19 -5.75 3.40 -9.15
CA ASN A 19 -6.51 3.38 -10.38
C ASN A 19 -7.99 3.39 -10.03
N ASN A 20 -8.60 4.57 -9.86
CA ASN A 20 -9.97 4.71 -9.38
C ASN A 20 -10.95 5.10 -10.49
N LEU A 21 -12.23 4.82 -10.27
CA LEU A 21 -13.27 5.02 -11.30
C LEU A 21 -13.52 6.50 -11.62
N VAL A 22 -13.32 7.42 -10.67
CA VAL A 22 -13.49 8.86 -10.93
C VAL A 22 -12.44 9.35 -11.90
N PHE A 23 -11.21 8.89 -11.78
CA PHE A 23 -10.14 9.24 -12.70
C PHE A 23 -10.46 8.80 -14.14
N HIS A 24 -11.03 7.61 -14.31
CA HIS A 24 -11.38 7.07 -15.62
C HIS A 24 -12.65 7.68 -16.22
N THR A 25 -13.55 8.23 -15.42
CA THR A 25 -14.81 8.85 -15.91
C THR A 25 -14.64 10.30 -16.38
N ILE A 26 -13.54 10.98 -16.05
CA ILE A 26 -13.31 12.38 -16.47
C ILE A 26 -13.18 12.51 -17.99
N ASP A 27 -12.74 11.47 -18.70
CA ASP A 27 -12.64 11.44 -20.16
C ASP A 27 -13.95 11.00 -20.87
N GLY A 28 -15.07 10.81 -20.15
CA GLY A 28 -16.41 10.69 -20.70
C GLY A 28 -16.85 9.30 -21.18
N GLU A 29 -15.98 8.31 -21.13
CA GLU A 29 -16.30 6.90 -21.40
C GLU A 29 -15.84 6.06 -20.21
N PRO A 30 -16.74 5.35 -19.52
CA PRO A 30 -16.35 4.39 -18.52
C PRO A 30 -15.70 3.17 -19.23
N ASP A 31 -14.39 3.22 -19.41
CA ASP A 31 -13.66 2.08 -19.96
C ASP A 31 -13.45 1.05 -18.85
N PHE A 32 -14.54 0.38 -18.46
CA PHE A 32 -14.57 -0.70 -17.47
C PHE A 32 -13.80 -1.95 -17.91
N TYR A 33 -13.24 -1.95 -19.12
CA TYR A 33 -12.58 -3.10 -19.66
C TYR A 33 -11.10 -2.83 -19.89
N TYR A 34 -10.31 -3.64 -19.24
CA TYR A 34 -8.96 -3.98 -19.58
C TYR A 34 -8.75 -4.01 -21.09
N ARG A 35 -8.26 -2.92 -21.68
CA ARG A 35 -7.65 -3.02 -22.98
C ARG A 35 -6.15 -3.18 -22.81
N PRO A 36 -5.55 -4.26 -23.33
CA PRO A 36 -4.11 -4.45 -23.28
C PRO A 36 -3.42 -3.22 -23.90
N LEU A 37 -2.34 -2.74 -23.27
CA LEU A 37 -1.57 -1.56 -23.71
C LEU A 37 -1.07 -1.66 -25.17
N ASN A 38 -1.05 -2.85 -25.76
CA ASN A 38 -0.65 -3.13 -27.13
C ASN A 38 -1.68 -2.75 -28.20
N GLU A 39 -2.93 -2.43 -27.84
CA GLU A 39 -3.97 -2.02 -28.82
C GLU A 39 -4.06 -0.51 -29.05
N TYR A 40 -3.37 0.30 -28.24
CA TYR A 40 -3.33 1.76 -28.42
C TYR A 40 -1.95 2.22 -28.85
N SER A 41 -1.70 2.16 -30.16
CA SER A 41 -0.57 2.84 -30.77
C SER A 41 -0.76 4.36 -30.64
N GLY A 42 -0.03 5.00 -29.73
CA GLY A 42 0.26 6.42 -29.81
C GLY A 42 -0.17 7.35 -28.67
N LEU A 43 -0.89 6.89 -27.65
CA LEU A 43 -1.14 7.70 -26.46
C LEU A 43 -0.80 6.87 -25.24
N ASP A 44 0.24 7.27 -24.52
CA ASP A 44 0.53 6.84 -23.15
C ASP A 44 -0.64 7.27 -22.25
N ARG A 45 -1.75 6.52 -22.29
CA ARG A 45 -2.83 6.76 -21.34
C ARG A 45 -2.28 6.43 -19.96
N GLN A 46 -2.20 7.44 -19.14
CA GLN A 46 -1.87 7.30 -17.73
C GLN A 46 -2.92 6.42 -17.09
N VAL A 47 -2.52 5.23 -16.66
CA VAL A 47 -3.45 4.21 -16.15
C VAL A 47 -3.72 4.43 -14.66
N ASN A 48 -2.85 5.13 -13.96
CA ASN A 48 -2.98 5.37 -12.52
C ASN A 48 -3.25 6.85 -12.22
N ASP A 49 -4.10 7.10 -11.25
CA ASP A 49 -4.38 8.44 -10.72
C ASP A 49 -3.13 9.03 -10.06
N PHE A 50 -2.59 10.08 -10.64
CA PHE A 50 -1.41 10.75 -10.11
C PHE A 50 -1.64 11.42 -8.74
N GLN A 51 -2.87 11.74 -8.35
CA GLN A 51 -3.18 12.24 -7.01
C GLN A 51 -3.08 11.11 -5.99
N ALA A 52 -3.64 9.95 -6.28
CA ALA A 52 -3.50 8.76 -5.43
C ALA A 52 -2.03 8.32 -5.32
N VAL A 53 -1.28 8.36 -6.43
CA VAL A 53 0.17 8.09 -6.43
C VAL A 53 0.95 9.14 -5.62
N ALA A 54 0.54 10.41 -5.63
CA ALA A 54 1.16 11.42 -4.78
C ALA A 54 0.94 11.15 -3.28
N TRP A 55 -0.25 10.68 -2.88
CA TRP A 55 -0.50 10.21 -1.52
C TRP A 55 0.36 9.00 -1.16
N LEU A 56 0.45 8.02 -2.06
CA LEU A 56 1.32 6.86 -1.86
C LEU A 56 2.79 7.26 -1.66
N ASN A 57 3.30 8.19 -2.48
CA ASN A 57 4.64 8.74 -2.33
C ASN A 57 4.85 9.43 -0.97
N LYS A 58 3.84 10.17 -0.50
CA LYS A 58 3.88 10.83 0.81
C LYS A 58 3.98 9.79 1.92
N ILE A 59 3.12 8.77 1.90
CA ILE A 59 3.12 7.69 2.88
C ILE A 59 4.47 6.97 2.91
N CYS A 60 4.97 6.53 1.74
CA CYS A 60 6.24 5.82 1.66
C CYS A 60 7.42 6.62 2.21
N ARG A 61 7.46 7.92 1.93
CA ARG A 61 8.52 8.81 2.43
C ARG A 61 8.45 9.02 3.95
N GLU A 62 7.24 9.22 4.51
CA GLU A 62 7.05 9.54 5.92
C GLU A 62 7.26 8.33 6.83
N PHE A 63 6.87 7.16 6.37
CA PHE A 63 6.89 5.94 7.17
C PHE A 63 7.96 4.92 6.75
N ASN A 64 8.84 5.28 5.81
CA ASN A 64 9.87 4.39 5.27
C ASN A 64 9.27 3.07 4.74
N CYS A 65 8.29 3.16 3.81
CA CYS A 65 7.57 2.01 3.31
C CYS A 65 8.18 1.43 2.04
N LYS A 66 8.06 0.12 1.89
CA LYS A 66 8.26 -0.63 0.65
C LYS A 66 6.94 -1.24 0.19
N ILE A 67 6.81 -1.47 -1.11
CA ILE A 67 5.58 -1.95 -1.74
C ILE A 67 5.75 -3.40 -2.19
N VAL A 68 4.72 -4.22 -1.90
CA VAL A 68 4.49 -5.51 -2.53
C VAL A 68 3.17 -5.44 -3.29
N VAL A 69 3.19 -5.66 -4.59
CA VAL A 69 1.98 -5.57 -5.42
C VAL A 69 1.12 -6.81 -5.23
N THR A 70 -0.15 -6.61 -4.90
CA THR A 70 -1.16 -7.67 -4.74
C THR A 70 -2.22 -7.64 -5.84
N SER A 71 -2.26 -6.58 -6.63
CA SER A 71 -3.21 -6.39 -7.72
C SER A 71 -3.19 -7.53 -8.74
N THR A 72 -4.33 -7.75 -9.41
CA THR A 72 -4.39 -8.61 -10.59
C THR A 72 -3.40 -8.20 -11.70
N TRP A 73 -2.99 -6.93 -11.71
CA TRP A 73 -1.96 -6.41 -12.61
C TRP A 73 -0.59 -7.07 -12.42
N ARG A 74 -0.32 -7.71 -11.26
CA ARG A 74 0.92 -8.45 -11.01
C ARG A 74 1.17 -9.62 -11.98
N GLY A 75 0.15 -10.05 -12.73
CA GLY A 75 0.29 -11.04 -13.81
C GLY A 75 1.01 -10.51 -15.04
N ARG A 76 1.21 -9.18 -15.16
CA ARG A 76 1.87 -8.52 -16.29
C ARG A 76 3.36 -8.36 -16.01
N ASP A 77 4.16 -8.33 -17.06
CA ASP A 77 5.61 -8.09 -16.93
C ASP A 77 5.92 -6.64 -16.53
N ASP A 78 5.08 -5.69 -16.95
CA ASP A 78 5.22 -4.25 -16.69
C ASP A 78 4.44 -3.77 -15.45
N TYR A 79 4.04 -4.67 -14.55
CA TYR A 79 3.20 -4.34 -13.38
C TYR A 79 3.75 -3.21 -12.51
N ALA A 80 5.06 -3.13 -12.34
CA ALA A 80 5.72 -2.07 -11.58
C ALA A 80 5.88 -0.78 -12.40
N ASP A 81 6.14 -0.90 -13.69
CA ASP A 81 6.40 0.23 -14.58
C ASP A 81 5.20 1.16 -14.71
N CYS A 82 3.98 0.61 -14.65
CA CYS A 82 2.75 1.40 -14.65
C CYS A 82 2.72 2.41 -13.50
N LEU A 83 3.12 1.98 -12.31
CA LEU A 83 3.14 2.85 -11.13
C LEU A 83 4.30 3.88 -11.20
N TYR A 84 5.46 3.46 -11.68
CA TYR A 84 6.59 4.39 -11.88
C TYR A 84 6.28 5.44 -12.94
N ARG A 85 5.63 5.08 -14.05
CA ARG A 85 5.18 6.04 -15.08
C ARG A 85 4.17 7.05 -14.53
N ALA A 86 3.34 6.66 -13.55
CA ALA A 86 2.44 7.57 -12.86
C ALA A 86 3.13 8.48 -11.81
N GLY A 87 4.45 8.39 -11.69
CA GLY A 87 5.25 9.25 -10.81
C GLY A 87 5.51 8.67 -9.42
N PHE A 88 5.35 7.38 -9.22
CA PHE A 88 5.77 6.72 -7.98
C PHE A 88 7.30 6.80 -7.83
N LYS A 89 7.75 7.09 -6.60
CA LYS A 89 9.18 7.33 -6.27
C LYS A 89 9.71 6.40 -5.20
N GLY A 90 8.85 5.53 -4.66
CA GLY A 90 9.24 4.56 -3.64
C GLY A 90 9.84 3.28 -4.25
N GLU A 91 9.98 2.25 -3.44
CA GLU A 91 10.56 0.97 -3.80
C GLU A 91 9.47 -0.10 -3.87
N ILE A 92 9.35 -0.77 -5.03
CA ILE A 92 8.55 -1.98 -5.21
C ILE A 92 9.50 -3.16 -5.09
N ILE A 93 9.31 -3.98 -4.05
CA ILE A 93 10.23 -5.09 -3.72
C ILE A 93 9.72 -6.46 -4.18
N GLY A 94 8.53 -6.52 -4.75
CA GLY A 94 7.98 -7.76 -5.28
C GLY A 94 6.48 -7.72 -5.49
N ARG A 95 5.95 -8.92 -5.72
CA ARG A 95 4.51 -9.18 -5.92
C ARG A 95 4.11 -10.46 -5.21
N THR A 96 2.84 -10.56 -4.76
CA THR A 96 2.30 -11.81 -4.22
C THR A 96 2.14 -12.87 -5.32
N PRO A 97 2.18 -14.16 -4.98
CA PRO A 97 1.90 -15.21 -5.95
C PRO A 97 0.44 -15.11 -6.43
N TRP A 98 0.21 -15.55 -7.66
CA TRP A 98 -1.15 -15.71 -8.20
C TRP A 98 -1.64 -17.13 -7.91
N LEU A 99 -2.49 -17.27 -6.91
CA LEU A 99 -3.00 -18.57 -6.50
C LEU A 99 -4.47 -18.80 -6.91
N GLY A 100 -5.13 -17.78 -7.47
CA GLY A 100 -6.57 -17.83 -7.78
C GLY A 100 -7.44 -17.99 -6.54
N THR A 101 -6.99 -17.47 -5.40
CA THR A 101 -7.65 -17.54 -4.10
C THR A 101 -7.88 -16.13 -3.55
N LYS A 102 -8.38 -16.05 -2.30
CA LYS A 102 -8.51 -14.78 -1.58
C LYS A 102 -7.17 -14.09 -1.36
N ARG A 103 -7.18 -12.79 -1.40
CA ARG A 103 -6.00 -11.93 -1.25
C ARG A 103 -5.21 -12.23 0.02
N GLY A 104 -5.90 -12.39 1.15
CA GLY A 104 -5.26 -12.71 2.43
C GLY A 104 -4.39 -13.96 2.38
N LYS A 105 -4.81 -15.00 1.64
CA LYS A 105 -4.02 -16.23 1.47
C LYS A 105 -2.78 -16.01 0.62
N GLU A 106 -2.86 -15.19 -0.42
CA GLU A 106 -1.72 -14.85 -1.28
C GLU A 106 -0.67 -14.03 -0.51
N ILE A 107 -1.13 -13.11 0.35
CA ILE A 107 -0.28 -12.35 1.27
C ILE A 107 0.38 -13.29 2.28
N PHE A 108 -0.37 -14.22 2.87
CA PHE A 108 0.17 -15.21 3.80
C PHE A 108 1.32 -16.01 3.16
N VAL A 109 1.12 -16.50 1.93
CA VAL A 109 2.16 -17.24 1.21
C VAL A 109 3.39 -16.37 0.96
N TRP A 110 3.22 -15.11 0.57
CA TRP A 110 4.35 -14.19 0.37
C TRP A 110 5.15 -13.95 1.65
N LEU A 111 4.45 -13.69 2.76
CA LEU A 111 5.06 -13.44 4.08
C LEU A 111 5.83 -14.67 4.61
N ASN A 112 5.43 -15.88 4.26
CA ASN A 112 6.04 -17.13 4.75
C ASN A 112 7.01 -17.77 3.76
N LYS A 113 7.22 -17.18 2.57
CA LYS A 113 8.14 -17.72 1.58
C LYS A 113 9.59 -17.54 2.05
N GLU A 114 10.41 -18.59 1.95
CA GLU A 114 11.79 -18.60 2.45
C GLU A 114 12.63 -17.45 1.88
N GLU A 115 12.51 -17.17 0.59
CA GLU A 115 13.23 -16.09 -0.08
C GLU A 115 12.88 -14.68 0.46
N ASN A 116 11.70 -14.51 1.07
CA ASN A 116 11.24 -13.23 1.63
C ASN A 116 11.60 -13.05 3.10
N GLN A 117 12.06 -14.10 3.80
CA GLN A 117 12.30 -14.05 5.25
C GLN A 117 13.36 -13.01 5.63
N ASN A 118 14.33 -12.76 4.78
CA ASN A 118 15.33 -11.72 5.02
C ASN A 118 14.74 -10.31 5.00
N ILE A 119 13.67 -10.11 4.23
CA ILE A 119 12.93 -8.85 4.18
C ILE A 119 11.97 -8.78 5.36
N VAL A 120 11.18 -9.84 5.57
CA VAL A 120 10.11 -9.91 6.58
C VAL A 120 10.64 -9.67 8.00
N LYS A 121 11.81 -10.19 8.35
CA LYS A 121 12.43 -10.00 9.68
C LYS A 121 12.72 -8.54 10.03
N ASP A 122 12.92 -7.69 9.01
CA ASP A 122 13.24 -6.26 9.17
C ASP A 122 11.98 -5.37 9.10
N ILE A 123 10.81 -5.98 8.87
CA ILE A 123 9.53 -5.28 8.82
C ILE A 123 9.00 -5.09 10.25
N ASP A 124 8.64 -3.86 10.58
CA ASP A 124 8.06 -3.50 11.85
C ASP A 124 6.53 -3.72 11.90
N ASP A 125 5.85 -3.32 10.83
CA ASP A 125 4.42 -3.51 10.63
C ASP A 125 4.09 -3.46 9.14
N PHE A 126 2.90 -3.93 8.76
CA PHE A 126 2.40 -3.80 7.39
C PHE A 126 0.92 -3.39 7.37
N ILE A 127 0.52 -2.81 6.25
CA ILE A 127 -0.88 -2.58 5.89
C ILE A 127 -1.18 -3.16 4.52
N ILE A 128 -2.47 -3.29 4.24
CA ILE A 128 -3.02 -3.66 2.95
C ILE A 128 -3.84 -2.48 2.46
N LEU A 129 -3.55 -1.97 1.28
CA LEU A 129 -4.36 -0.98 0.56
C LEU A 129 -5.12 -1.69 -0.54
N ASP A 130 -6.43 -1.79 -0.40
CA ASP A 130 -7.30 -2.54 -1.30
C ASP A 130 -8.73 -2.00 -1.15
N ASP A 131 -9.55 -2.04 -2.19
CA ASP A 131 -10.97 -1.69 -2.11
C ASP A 131 -11.85 -2.89 -1.78
N ASP A 132 -11.33 -4.11 -1.96
CA ASP A 132 -11.95 -5.37 -1.55
C ASP A 132 -11.63 -5.73 -0.09
N ALA A 133 -12.47 -6.58 0.52
CA ALA A 133 -12.37 -7.02 1.92
C ALA A 133 -12.14 -8.54 2.06
N ASP A 134 -11.40 -9.15 1.14
CA ASP A 134 -11.14 -10.59 1.12
C ASP A 134 -9.82 -11.01 1.82
N MET A 135 -9.41 -10.25 2.85
CA MET A 135 -8.10 -10.34 3.52
C MET A 135 -8.02 -11.46 4.57
N GLU A 136 -9.10 -12.15 4.85
CA GLU A 136 -9.16 -13.25 5.84
C GLU A 136 -8.55 -12.88 7.21
N MET A 137 -7.47 -13.55 7.63
CA MET A 137 -6.79 -13.27 8.89
C MET A 137 -6.14 -11.88 8.98
N TYR A 138 -5.98 -11.19 7.85
CA TYR A 138 -5.34 -9.88 7.79
C TYR A 138 -6.32 -8.70 7.70
N MET A 139 -7.61 -8.91 8.00
CA MET A 139 -8.62 -7.83 8.02
C MET A 139 -8.23 -6.64 8.90
N SER A 140 -7.53 -6.88 10.02
CA SER A 140 -7.03 -5.81 10.89
C SER A 140 -5.90 -4.97 10.29
N HIS A 141 -5.31 -5.42 9.20
CA HIS A 141 -4.27 -4.70 8.45
C HIS A 141 -4.84 -3.94 7.23
N LEU A 142 -6.11 -4.17 6.89
CA LEU A 142 -6.75 -3.54 5.75
C LEU A 142 -7.05 -2.06 6.04
N ILE A 143 -6.57 -1.20 5.17
CA ILE A 143 -7.04 0.16 4.98
C ILE A 143 -7.86 0.14 3.70
N GLN A 144 -9.14 -0.16 3.84
CA GLN A 144 -10.05 -0.28 2.70
C GLN A 144 -10.28 1.09 2.07
N THR A 145 -10.05 1.18 0.78
CA THR A 145 -10.32 2.36 -0.05
C THR A 145 -11.74 2.31 -0.61
N ASN A 146 -12.16 3.41 -1.19
CA ASN A 146 -13.40 3.46 -1.96
C ASN A 146 -13.06 3.31 -3.45
N THR A 147 -13.62 2.32 -4.12
CA THR A 147 -13.37 2.01 -5.55
C THR A 147 -13.47 3.23 -6.47
N TYR A 148 -14.35 4.18 -6.15
CA TYR A 148 -14.55 5.39 -6.96
C TYR A 148 -13.49 6.47 -6.71
N ARG A 149 -13.00 6.60 -5.46
CA ARG A 149 -12.11 7.69 -5.05
C ARG A 149 -10.66 7.28 -4.87
N GLY A 150 -10.42 5.99 -4.64
CA GLY A 150 -9.08 5.45 -4.40
C GLY A 150 -8.41 5.97 -3.13
N LEU A 151 -7.09 5.95 -3.13
CA LEU A 151 -6.24 6.41 -2.04
C LEU A 151 -6.24 7.93 -1.96
N GLY A 152 -6.65 8.47 -0.81
CA GLY A 152 -6.75 9.90 -0.57
C GLY A 152 -6.38 10.29 0.86
N PHE A 153 -6.85 11.47 1.25
CA PHE A 153 -6.57 12.05 2.56
C PHE A 153 -7.16 11.21 3.71
N GLU A 154 -8.33 10.62 3.53
CA GLU A 154 -8.99 9.80 4.56
C GLU A 154 -8.17 8.56 4.89
N GLU A 155 -7.68 7.85 3.87
CA GLU A 155 -6.83 6.66 4.04
C GLU A 155 -5.47 7.04 4.64
N TYR A 156 -4.89 8.15 4.19
CA TYR A 156 -3.67 8.69 4.79
C TYR A 156 -3.85 8.96 6.30
N GLN A 157 -4.97 9.55 6.73
CA GLN A 157 -5.24 9.78 8.15
C GLN A 157 -5.35 8.45 8.94
N LYS A 158 -6.01 7.43 8.37
CA LYS A 158 -6.09 6.09 8.99
C LYS A 158 -4.69 5.48 9.18
N ILE A 159 -3.82 5.63 8.17
CA ILE A 159 -2.43 5.13 8.22
C ILE A 159 -1.62 5.88 9.28
N CYS A 160 -1.71 7.20 9.33
CA CYS A 160 -1.08 8.00 10.38
C CYS A 160 -1.52 7.55 11.77
N LYS A 161 -2.82 7.39 12.00
CA LYS A 161 -3.37 6.93 13.28
C LYS A 161 -2.82 5.56 13.66
N ARG A 162 -2.68 4.64 12.71
CA ARG A 162 -2.14 3.31 12.95
C ARG A 162 -0.65 3.35 13.32
N TRP A 163 0.15 4.06 12.53
CA TRP A 163 1.61 4.00 12.65
C TRP A 163 2.23 5.06 13.58
N GLU A 164 1.52 6.16 13.87
CA GLU A 164 1.93 7.20 14.82
C GLU A 164 1.28 7.04 16.19
N GLY A 165 0.09 6.43 16.26
CA GLY A 165 -0.64 6.20 17.51
C GLY A 165 0.19 5.42 18.53
N ASP A 166 0.92 4.41 18.08
CA ASP A 166 1.84 3.63 18.91
C ASP A 166 2.98 4.47 19.52
N LYS A 167 3.38 5.58 18.86
CA LYS A 167 4.43 6.46 19.40
C LYS A 167 3.93 7.33 20.54
N ASN A 168 2.70 7.79 20.49
CA ASN A 168 2.12 8.64 21.54
C ASN A 168 1.80 7.83 22.80
N GLU A 169 1.36 6.58 22.66
CA GLU A 169 1.15 5.68 23.82
C GLU A 169 2.48 5.34 24.51
N GLN A 170 3.53 5.02 23.77
CA GLN A 170 4.85 4.75 24.34
C GLN A 170 5.50 5.96 25.01
N ILE A 171 5.20 7.18 24.58
CA ILE A 171 5.68 8.42 25.22
C ILE A 171 4.90 8.68 26.51
N SER A 172 3.58 8.46 26.54
CA SER A 172 2.75 8.61 27.72
C SER A 172 3.12 7.60 28.81
N GLU A 173 3.29 6.33 28.47
CA GLU A 173 3.74 5.29 29.43
C GLU A 173 5.14 5.55 30.01
N LYS A 174 6.08 6.05 29.17
CA LYS A 174 7.42 6.43 29.67
C LYS A 174 7.40 7.64 30.58
N SER A 175 6.53 8.61 30.33
CA SER A 175 6.38 9.78 31.20
C SER A 175 5.70 9.43 32.52
N GLU A 176 4.67 8.58 32.51
CA GLU A 176 4.02 8.11 33.76
C GLU A 176 4.95 7.25 34.62
N ASN A 177 5.72 6.35 34.00
CA ASN A 177 6.70 5.53 34.73
C ASN A 177 7.86 6.37 35.28
N LYS A 178 8.21 7.51 34.66
CA LYS A 178 9.24 8.42 35.20
C LYS A 178 8.71 9.20 36.37
N ILE A 179 7.46 9.62 36.37
CA ILE A 179 6.82 10.32 37.51
C ILE A 179 6.69 9.40 38.72
N LYS A 180 6.30 8.15 38.52
CA LYS A 180 6.19 7.15 39.61
C LYS A 180 7.53 6.80 40.28
N ARG A 181 8.66 6.94 39.55
CA ARG A 181 10.01 6.68 40.09
C ARG A 181 10.64 7.86 40.81
N THR A 182 10.08 9.08 40.70
CA THR A 182 10.59 10.28 41.35
C THR A 182 9.78 10.64 42.59
N SER A 183 8.76 9.85 42.93
CA SER A 183 7.86 10.05 44.05
C SER A 183 8.09 9.05 45.19
N ILE A 184 9.26 8.44 45.30
CA ILE A 184 9.80 7.65 46.38
C ILE A 184 11.13 8.27 46.77
#